data_50ad1e9c71fb8d26486e9888d556c58c
#
_entry.id   50ad1e9c71fb8d26486e9888d556c58c
#
_cell.length_a   1.000
_cell.length_b   1.000
_cell.length_c   1.000
_cell.angle_alpha   90.00
_cell.angle_beta   90.00
_cell.angle_gamma   90.00
#
_symmetry.space_group_name_H-M   'P 1'
#
loop_
_entity.id
_entity.type
_entity.pdbx_description
1 polymer ?
#
loop_
_entity_poly.entity_id
_entity_poly.type
_entity_poly.pdbx_seq_one_letter_code
_entity_poly.pdbx_strand_id
1 'polypeptide(L)'
;MRTIDIGCGHKPRPNCDVYIDVYMSKEVMNNPEVSNRFIKTPAEDLSMFKDKEFDFAYCHHVIEHTIDPEKACNEMMRIAKEGILHFPTPQVELMCGRYDHKWVVFRLSDDHLLFIPRYFKPPFRSRKGVPDGKGRYLALEQKPFEWKDSFKVTVIKW
;
A
#
# COMPACT_ATOMS: atom_id res chain seq x y z
N MET A 1 15.08 -8.71 -13.86
CA MET A 1 13.79 -8.56 -13.17
C MET A 1 13.50 -7.07 -13.05
N ARG A 2 12.46 -6.58 -13.74
CA ARG A 2 12.07 -5.15 -13.72
C ARG A 2 11.07 -4.92 -12.58
N THR A 3 11.33 -3.92 -11.76
CA THR A 3 10.61 -3.71 -10.50
C THR A 3 10.07 -2.29 -10.36
N ILE A 4 8.95 -2.14 -9.64
CA ILE A 4 8.34 -0.85 -9.33
C ILE A 4 8.02 -0.76 -7.84
N ASP A 5 8.29 0.43 -7.25
CA ASP A 5 7.89 0.78 -5.88
C ASP A 5 6.73 1.79 -5.93
N ILE A 6 5.55 1.32 -5.55
CA ILE A 6 4.29 2.07 -5.60
C ILE A 6 4.03 2.70 -4.24
N GLY A 7 4.01 4.04 -4.20
CA GLY A 7 3.93 4.81 -2.97
C GLY A 7 5.24 4.79 -2.20
N CYS A 8 6.33 5.14 -2.86
CA CYS A 8 7.68 5.05 -2.30
C CYS A 8 7.93 5.97 -1.08
N GLY A 9 7.09 7.02 -0.89
CA GLY A 9 7.07 7.87 0.28
C GLY A 9 8.42 8.46 0.69
N HIS A 10 8.71 8.37 2.00
CA HIS A 10 9.97 8.83 2.59
C HIS A 10 11.06 7.74 2.67
N LYS A 11 10.72 6.50 2.32
CA LYS A 11 11.62 5.34 2.41
C LYS A 11 11.51 4.50 1.14
N PRO A 12 11.95 5.06 -0.01
CA PRO A 12 11.93 4.32 -1.24
C PRO A 12 12.72 3.01 -1.11
N ARG A 13 12.17 1.94 -1.66
CA ARG A 13 12.84 0.64 -1.67
C ARG A 13 14.10 0.71 -2.54
N PRO A 14 15.25 0.24 -2.07
CA PRO A 14 16.48 0.30 -2.87
C PRO A 14 16.36 -0.58 -4.13
N ASN A 15 17.04 -0.14 -5.18
CA ASN A 15 17.23 -0.89 -6.43
C ASN A 15 15.95 -1.20 -7.22
N CYS A 16 14.86 -0.43 -7.05
CA CYS A 16 13.74 -0.50 -7.99
C CYS A 16 14.04 0.28 -9.27
N ASP A 17 13.47 -0.19 -10.38
CA ASP A 17 13.64 0.45 -11.69
C ASP A 17 12.77 1.70 -11.86
N VAL A 18 11.62 1.73 -11.16
CA VAL A 18 10.68 2.83 -11.18
C VAL A 18 10.14 3.07 -9.76
N TYR A 19 9.93 4.34 -9.44
CA TYR A 19 9.34 4.81 -8.19
C TYR A 19 8.15 5.70 -8.49
N ILE A 20 7.02 5.48 -7.84
CA ILE A 20 5.86 6.35 -7.98
C ILE A 20 5.32 6.79 -6.62
N ASP A 21 4.79 8.01 -6.58
CA ASP A 21 4.02 8.54 -5.44
C ASP A 21 3.21 9.76 -5.91
N VAL A 22 2.22 10.17 -5.14
CA VAL A 22 1.44 11.40 -5.37
C VAL A 22 2.25 12.66 -5.06
N TYR A 23 3.34 12.55 -4.31
CA TYR A 23 4.27 13.64 -4.06
C TYR A 23 5.71 13.13 -4.00
N MET A 24 6.67 13.99 -4.37
CA MET A 24 8.09 13.72 -4.25
C MET A 24 8.57 14.17 -2.87
N SER A 25 8.93 13.24 -2.00
CA SER A 25 9.48 13.55 -0.68
C SER A 25 10.90 14.13 -0.76
N LYS A 26 11.36 14.77 0.31
CA LYS A 26 12.75 15.29 0.38
C LYS A 26 13.79 14.17 0.24
N GLU A 27 13.50 13.00 0.81
CA GLU A 27 14.37 11.83 0.73
C GLU A 27 14.50 11.31 -0.70
N VAL A 28 13.40 11.31 -1.47
CA VAL A 28 13.40 10.98 -2.90
C VAL A 28 14.16 12.05 -3.69
N MET A 29 13.85 13.32 -3.44
CA MET A 29 14.47 14.46 -4.16
C MET A 29 15.99 14.49 -3.97
N ASN A 30 16.49 14.19 -2.78
CA ASN A 30 17.91 14.20 -2.43
C ASN A 30 18.66 12.91 -2.82
N ASN A 31 17.98 11.94 -3.41
CA ASN A 31 18.57 10.71 -3.91
C ASN A 31 18.47 10.64 -5.43
N PRO A 32 19.55 10.97 -6.19
CA PRO A 32 19.53 10.98 -7.65
C PRO A 32 19.16 9.63 -8.28
N GLU A 33 19.52 8.51 -7.65
CA GLU A 33 19.17 7.17 -8.14
C GLU A 33 17.67 6.90 -8.11
N VAL A 34 16.96 7.51 -7.16
CA VAL A 34 15.52 7.41 -7.04
C VAL A 34 14.82 8.51 -7.83
N SER A 35 15.25 9.77 -7.66
CA SER A 35 14.56 10.93 -8.26
C SER A 35 14.57 10.90 -9.78
N ASN A 36 15.64 10.39 -10.42
CA ASN A 36 15.71 10.24 -11.86
C ASN A 36 14.77 9.16 -12.43
N ARG A 37 14.24 8.29 -11.56
CA ARG A 37 13.32 7.20 -11.91
C ARG A 37 11.93 7.41 -11.29
N PHE A 38 11.69 8.59 -10.70
CA PHE A 38 10.45 8.92 -10.02
C PHE A 38 9.42 9.47 -10.99
N ILE A 39 8.19 8.97 -10.90
CA ILE A 39 7.04 9.46 -11.64
C ILE A 39 5.97 9.87 -10.63
N LYS A 40 5.50 11.12 -10.72
CA LYS A 40 4.44 11.62 -9.86
C LYS A 40 3.09 11.18 -10.41
N THR A 41 2.51 10.15 -9.79
CA THR A 41 1.19 9.62 -10.15
C THR A 41 0.57 8.87 -8.97
N PRO A 42 -0.77 8.84 -8.84
CA PRO A 42 -1.44 7.98 -7.87
C PRO A 42 -1.44 6.51 -8.31
N ALA A 43 -1.62 5.60 -7.35
CA ALA A 43 -1.69 4.16 -7.62
C ALA A 43 -2.90 3.77 -8.50
N GLU A 44 -3.90 4.62 -8.56
CA GLU A 44 -5.10 4.47 -9.39
C GLU A 44 -4.90 4.84 -10.87
N ASP A 45 -3.76 5.45 -11.23
CA ASP A 45 -3.45 5.83 -12.60
C ASP A 45 -2.04 5.45 -12.99
N LEU A 46 -1.90 4.23 -13.49
CA LEU A 46 -0.64 3.67 -13.99
C LEU A 46 -0.70 3.48 -15.51
N SER A 47 -1.56 4.24 -16.19
CA SER A 47 -1.84 4.13 -17.64
C SER A 47 -0.62 4.36 -18.53
N MET A 48 0.43 5.02 -18.01
CA MET A 48 1.70 5.20 -18.70
C MET A 48 2.51 3.90 -18.88
N PHE A 49 2.17 2.85 -18.12
CA PHE A 49 2.84 1.54 -18.18
C PHE A 49 2.01 0.53 -18.97
N LYS A 50 2.70 -0.35 -19.70
CA LYS A 50 2.10 -1.45 -20.44
C LYS A 50 1.68 -2.59 -19.50
N ASP A 51 0.80 -3.46 -19.97
CA ASP A 51 0.43 -4.67 -19.26
C ASP A 51 1.65 -5.56 -19.03
N LYS A 52 1.78 -6.05 -17.78
CA LYS A 52 2.88 -6.93 -17.35
C LYS A 52 4.28 -6.38 -17.65
N GLU A 53 4.41 -5.05 -17.66
CA GLU A 53 5.72 -4.37 -17.90
C GLU A 53 6.73 -4.64 -16.80
N PHE A 54 6.26 -4.85 -15.56
CA PHE A 54 7.09 -5.18 -14.41
C PHE A 54 7.00 -6.65 -14.05
N ASP A 55 8.13 -7.21 -13.65
CA ASP A 55 8.16 -8.55 -13.09
C ASP A 55 7.60 -8.56 -11.67
N PHE A 56 7.88 -7.49 -10.89
CA PHE A 56 7.45 -7.39 -9.49
C PHE A 56 7.06 -5.98 -9.08
N ALA A 57 5.93 -5.86 -8.34
CA ALA A 57 5.47 -4.60 -7.74
C ALA A 57 5.54 -4.66 -6.21
N TYR A 58 6.13 -3.61 -5.63
CA TYR A 58 6.10 -3.36 -4.18
C TYR A 58 5.07 -2.26 -3.91
N CYS A 59 4.22 -2.46 -2.91
CA CYS A 59 3.26 -1.45 -2.45
C CYS A 59 3.15 -1.52 -0.92
N HIS A 60 3.61 -0.47 -0.24
CA HIS A 60 3.77 -0.48 1.20
C HIS A 60 3.05 0.71 1.85
N HIS A 61 1.95 0.46 2.55
CA HIS A 61 1.10 1.47 3.19
C HIS A 61 0.58 2.53 2.22
N VAL A 62 -0.10 2.09 1.16
CA VAL A 62 -0.68 2.94 0.11
C VAL A 62 -2.16 2.67 -0.08
N ILE A 63 -2.56 1.40 -0.20
CA ILE A 63 -3.93 1.03 -0.61
C ILE A 63 -5.00 1.50 0.37
N GLU A 64 -4.65 1.65 1.66
CA GLU A 64 -5.53 2.20 2.68
C GLU A 64 -5.79 3.72 2.52
N HIS A 65 -4.98 4.42 1.72
CA HIS A 65 -5.11 5.85 1.43
C HIS A 65 -5.81 6.14 0.10
N THR A 66 -5.92 5.17 -0.79
CA THR A 66 -6.46 5.36 -2.15
C THR A 66 -7.90 5.86 -2.14
N ILE A 67 -8.29 6.57 -3.18
CA ILE A 67 -9.69 7.00 -3.36
C ILE A 67 -10.50 5.81 -3.89
N ASP A 68 -9.94 5.08 -4.84
CA ASP A 68 -10.53 3.89 -5.44
C ASP A 68 -9.55 2.71 -5.31
N PRO A 69 -9.68 1.91 -4.23
CA PRO A 69 -8.78 0.78 -3.99
C PRO A 69 -8.95 -0.35 -5.01
N GLU A 70 -10.16 -0.51 -5.59
CA GLU A 70 -10.40 -1.50 -6.64
C GLU A 70 -9.61 -1.14 -7.90
N LYS A 71 -9.66 0.14 -8.31
CA LYS A 71 -8.90 0.64 -9.45
C LYS A 71 -7.39 0.54 -9.21
N ALA A 72 -6.91 0.93 -8.02
CA ALA A 72 -5.49 0.83 -7.68
C ALA A 72 -4.98 -0.62 -7.74
N CYS A 73 -5.71 -1.58 -7.15
CA CYS A 73 -5.35 -2.99 -7.20
C CYS A 73 -5.38 -3.53 -8.63
N ASN A 74 -6.39 -3.17 -9.42
CA ASN A 74 -6.49 -3.59 -10.82
C ASN A 74 -5.32 -3.06 -11.67
N GLU A 75 -4.92 -1.80 -11.48
CA GLU A 75 -3.75 -1.23 -12.14
C GLU A 75 -2.46 -1.96 -11.73
N MET A 76 -2.27 -2.26 -10.43
CA MET A 76 -1.12 -3.03 -9.97
C MET A 76 -1.06 -4.42 -10.62
N MET A 77 -2.19 -5.13 -10.66
CA MET A 77 -2.29 -6.44 -11.33
C MET A 77 -2.09 -6.36 -12.84
N ARG A 78 -2.52 -5.26 -13.46
CA ARG A 78 -2.32 -5.04 -14.90
C ARG A 78 -0.85 -4.86 -15.24
N ILE A 79 -0.13 -3.99 -14.51
CA ILE A 79 1.25 -3.61 -14.88
C ILE A 79 2.31 -4.60 -14.41
N ALA A 80 2.05 -5.43 -13.40
CA ALA A 80 3.02 -6.36 -12.85
C ALA A 80 2.55 -7.82 -12.91
N LYS A 81 3.51 -8.76 -12.99
CA LYS A 81 3.23 -10.19 -13.00
C LYS A 81 2.91 -10.70 -11.59
N GLU A 82 3.65 -10.19 -10.61
CA GLU A 82 3.50 -10.54 -9.20
C GLU A 82 3.87 -9.36 -8.32
N GLY A 83 3.55 -9.42 -7.05
CA GLY A 83 3.89 -8.35 -6.13
C GLY A 83 3.54 -8.62 -4.69
N ILE A 84 3.78 -7.59 -3.87
CA ILE A 84 3.59 -7.64 -2.42
C ILE A 84 2.90 -6.36 -1.97
N LEU A 85 1.84 -6.53 -1.17
CA LEU A 85 1.12 -5.44 -0.51
C LEU A 85 1.34 -5.51 1.00
N HIS A 86 1.70 -4.39 1.59
CA HIS A 86 1.69 -4.20 3.04
C HIS A 86 0.65 -3.14 3.39
N PHE A 87 -0.20 -3.45 4.34
CA PHE A 87 -1.21 -2.54 4.88
C PHE A 87 -1.46 -2.86 6.35
N PRO A 88 -2.01 -1.92 7.14
CA PRO A 88 -2.30 -2.15 8.55
C PRO A 88 -3.32 -3.26 8.74
N THR A 89 -3.18 -4.03 9.82
CA THR A 89 -4.22 -5.00 10.18
C THR A 89 -5.53 -4.28 10.53
N PRO A 90 -6.70 -4.91 10.35
CA PRO A 90 -7.98 -4.34 10.79
C PRO A 90 -7.97 -3.92 12.26
N GLN A 91 -7.32 -4.68 13.14
CA GLN A 91 -7.18 -4.35 14.55
C GLN A 91 -6.43 -3.04 14.78
N VAL A 92 -5.31 -2.84 14.06
CA VAL A 92 -4.55 -1.58 14.12
C VAL A 92 -5.40 -0.42 13.62
N GLU A 93 -6.09 -0.60 12.49
CA GLU A 93 -6.94 0.45 11.93
C GLU A 93 -8.08 0.84 12.87
N LEU A 94 -8.74 -0.15 13.47
CA LEU A 94 -9.86 0.07 14.38
C LEU A 94 -9.43 0.74 15.68
N MET A 95 -8.24 0.43 16.20
CA MET A 95 -7.77 0.89 17.50
C MET A 95 -6.91 2.16 17.44
N CYS A 96 -6.03 2.26 16.50
CA CYS A 96 -5.02 3.33 16.43
C CYS A 96 -4.60 3.74 15.01
N GLY A 97 -5.38 3.39 14.01
CA GLY A 97 -5.11 3.75 12.63
C GLY A 97 -5.03 5.27 12.41
N ARG A 98 -4.29 5.69 11.40
CA ARG A 98 -4.14 7.10 11.05
C ARG A 98 -5.48 7.65 10.56
N TYR A 99 -5.77 8.92 10.85
CA TYR A 99 -7.03 9.55 10.45
C TYR A 99 -7.13 9.83 8.93
N ASP A 100 -6.01 9.76 8.20
CA ASP A 100 -5.93 9.92 6.74
C ASP A 100 -6.13 8.60 5.98
N HIS A 101 -6.23 7.45 6.68
CA HIS A 101 -6.63 6.19 6.06
C HIS A 101 -8.13 6.22 5.75
N LYS A 102 -8.49 5.85 4.53
CA LYS A 102 -9.87 5.81 4.06
C LYS A 102 -10.50 4.42 4.20
N TRP A 103 -9.66 3.40 4.26
CA TRP A 103 -10.10 2.01 4.22
C TRP A 103 -9.55 1.19 5.38
N VAL A 104 -10.38 0.28 5.89
CA VAL A 104 -9.95 -0.87 6.67
C VAL A 104 -9.84 -2.04 5.70
N VAL A 105 -8.65 -2.62 5.61
CA VAL A 105 -8.36 -3.69 4.65
C VAL A 105 -8.31 -5.02 5.36
N PHE A 106 -9.14 -5.97 4.91
CA PHE A 106 -9.19 -7.34 5.43
C PHE A 106 -8.62 -8.30 4.39
N ARG A 107 -7.75 -9.18 4.82
CA ARG A 107 -7.34 -10.35 4.04
C ARG A 107 -8.33 -11.48 4.34
N LEU A 108 -9.19 -11.81 3.37
CA LEU A 108 -10.18 -12.89 3.51
C LEU A 108 -9.57 -14.25 3.18
N SER A 109 -8.64 -14.29 2.23
CA SER A 109 -7.85 -15.47 1.85
C SER A 109 -6.48 -15.04 1.31
N ASP A 110 -5.69 -15.98 0.83
CA ASP A 110 -4.38 -15.69 0.23
C ASP A 110 -4.47 -14.93 -1.10
N ASP A 111 -5.65 -14.92 -1.71
CA ASP A 111 -5.94 -14.27 -2.99
C ASP A 111 -7.12 -13.29 -2.93
N HIS A 112 -7.60 -12.87 -1.74
CA HIS A 112 -8.79 -12.03 -1.64
C HIS A 112 -8.67 -10.95 -0.58
N LEU A 113 -8.79 -9.69 -1.01
CA LEU A 113 -8.85 -8.50 -0.16
C LEU A 113 -10.27 -7.92 -0.14
N LEU A 114 -10.72 -7.51 1.06
CA LEU A 114 -11.96 -6.77 1.28
C LEU A 114 -11.63 -5.40 1.84
N PHE A 115 -12.19 -4.36 1.22
CA PHE A 115 -12.07 -2.98 1.63
C PHE A 115 -13.39 -2.49 2.21
N ILE A 116 -13.36 -2.03 3.47
CA ILE A 116 -14.50 -1.43 4.15
C ILE A 116 -14.20 0.05 4.39
N PRO A 117 -15.08 0.99 3.98
CA PRO A 117 -14.87 2.41 4.19
C PRO A 117 -14.74 2.73 5.69
N ARG A 118 -13.82 3.61 6.02
CA ARG A 118 -13.56 3.99 7.39
C ARG A 118 -14.19 5.33 7.73
N TYR A 119 -15.30 5.31 8.48
CA TYR A 119 -16.06 6.51 8.89
C TYR A 119 -15.85 6.93 10.35
N PHE A 120 -14.99 6.23 11.10
CA PHE A 120 -14.78 6.50 12.52
C PHE A 120 -13.35 7.01 12.77
N LYS A 121 -13.23 7.75 13.89
CA LYS A 121 -11.90 8.13 14.40
C LYS A 121 -11.43 7.05 15.36
N PRO A 122 -10.20 6.51 15.21
CA PRO A 122 -9.70 5.52 16.15
C PRO A 122 -9.62 6.11 17.57
N PRO A 123 -9.91 5.32 18.60
CA PRO A 123 -9.91 5.80 19.99
C PRO A 123 -8.51 6.16 20.49
N PHE A 124 -7.46 5.59 19.91
CA PHE A 124 -6.08 5.83 20.32
C PHE A 124 -5.26 6.44 19.19
N ARG A 125 -4.43 7.43 19.55
CA ARG A 125 -3.38 7.96 18.66
C ARG A 125 -2.06 7.33 19.07
N SER A 126 -1.74 6.16 18.56
CA SER A 126 -0.44 5.54 18.81
C SER A 126 0.27 5.21 17.51
N ARG A 127 1.48 5.74 17.35
CA ARG A 127 2.40 5.31 16.27
C ARG A 127 3.08 3.97 16.59
N LYS A 128 2.92 3.46 17.80
CA LYS A 128 3.63 2.27 18.32
C LYS A 128 2.76 1.02 18.38
N GLY A 129 1.48 1.08 17.93
CA GLY A 129 0.55 -0.03 18.01
C GLY A 129 -0.34 -0.01 19.27
N VAL A 130 -1.04 -1.10 19.52
CA VAL A 130 -1.94 -1.25 20.69
C VAL A 130 -1.13 -1.74 21.88
N PRO A 131 -1.19 -1.05 23.05
CA PRO A 131 -0.52 -1.54 24.25
C PRO A 131 -1.19 -2.84 24.75
N ASP A 132 -0.41 -3.84 25.11
CA ASP A 132 -0.88 -5.15 25.61
C ASP A 132 -1.28 -5.15 27.09
N GLY A 133 -1.38 -3.99 27.73
CA GLY A 133 -1.63 -3.83 29.16
C GLY A 133 -0.42 -4.13 30.07
N LYS A 134 0.71 -4.58 29.50
CA LYS A 134 1.97 -4.86 30.20
C LYS A 134 3.10 -3.90 29.76
N GLY A 135 2.73 -2.80 29.12
CA GLY A 135 3.69 -1.80 28.61
C GLY A 135 4.40 -2.20 27.32
N ARG A 136 4.06 -3.34 26.75
CA ARG A 136 4.51 -3.77 25.41
C ARG A 136 3.47 -3.38 24.38
N TYR A 137 3.90 -3.14 23.16
CA TYR A 137 2.99 -2.95 22.03
C TYR A 137 2.82 -4.29 21.31
N LEU A 138 1.57 -4.66 21.05
CA LEU A 138 1.31 -5.77 20.14
C LEU A 138 1.88 -5.37 18.79
N ALA A 139 2.97 -6.01 18.41
CA ALA A 139 3.47 -5.96 17.05
C ALA A 139 2.43 -6.67 16.17
N LEU A 140 1.49 -5.91 15.67
CA LEU A 140 0.48 -6.41 14.74
C LEU A 140 1.09 -6.41 13.34
N GLU A 141 2.25 -7.05 13.20
CA GLU A 141 2.84 -7.33 11.90
C GLU A 141 1.91 -8.28 11.16
N GLN A 142 1.24 -7.73 10.20
CA GLN A 142 0.54 -8.54 9.22
C GLN A 142 1.57 -9.16 8.30
N LYS A 143 1.44 -10.46 8.02
CA LYS A 143 2.20 -11.06 6.93
C LYS A 143 1.85 -10.30 5.65
N PRO A 144 2.84 -9.98 4.81
CA PRO A 144 2.59 -9.35 3.53
C PRO A 144 1.54 -10.13 2.73
N PHE A 145 0.73 -9.42 2.00
CA PHE A 145 -0.16 -10.04 1.01
C PHE A 145 0.62 -10.17 -0.30
N GLU A 146 1.07 -11.38 -0.58
CA GLU A 146 1.76 -11.72 -1.82
C GLU A 146 0.74 -12.17 -2.86
N TRP A 147 0.94 -11.77 -4.11
CA TRP A 147 0.06 -12.14 -5.21
C TRP A 147 0.86 -12.46 -6.47
N LYS A 148 0.28 -13.32 -7.30
CA LYS A 148 0.81 -13.68 -8.61
C LYS A 148 -0.33 -13.69 -9.62
N ASP A 149 -0.07 -13.12 -10.78
CA ASP A 149 -1.03 -12.91 -11.88
C ASP A 149 -2.21 -12.02 -11.50
N SER A 150 -3.04 -12.42 -10.53
CA SER A 150 -4.18 -11.66 -10.06
C SER A 150 -4.61 -12.06 -8.65
N PHE A 151 -5.43 -11.20 -8.04
CA PHE A 151 -6.16 -11.47 -6.80
C PHE A 151 -7.53 -10.82 -6.85
N LYS A 152 -8.44 -11.29 -6.00
CA LYS A 152 -9.80 -10.78 -5.91
C LYS A 152 -9.87 -9.56 -5.01
N VAL A 153 -10.60 -8.55 -5.44
CA VAL A 153 -10.87 -7.33 -4.67
C VAL A 153 -12.37 -7.20 -4.48
N THR A 154 -12.80 -6.96 -3.25
CA THR A 154 -14.18 -6.59 -2.92
C THR A 154 -14.17 -5.27 -2.19
N VAL A 155 -14.95 -4.31 -2.64
CA VAL A 155 -15.10 -2.99 -2.01
C VAL A 155 -16.56 -2.82 -1.58
N ILE A 156 -16.77 -2.58 -0.29
CA ILE A 156 -18.10 -2.21 0.21
C ILE A 156 -18.36 -0.75 -0.16
N LYS A 157 -19.41 -0.53 -0.95
CA LYS A 157 -19.91 0.81 -1.32
C LYS A 157 -21.21 1.03 -0.54
N TRP A 158 -21.31 2.18 0.11
CA TRP A 158 -22.53 2.62 0.81
C TRP A 158 -23.29 3.63 -0.06
#